data_e46733a46c64cb14bf2f6cf23bf3b2ed
#
_entry.id   e46733a46c64cb14bf2f6cf23bf3b2ed
#
_cell.length_a   1.000
_cell.length_b   1.000
_cell.length_c   1.000
_cell.angle_alpha   90.00
_cell.angle_beta   90.00
_cell.angle_gamma   90.00
#
_symmetry.space_group_name_H-M   'P 1'
#
loop_
_entity.id
_entity.type
_entity.pdbx_description
1 polymer ?
#
loop_
_entity_poly.entity_id
_entity_poly.type
_entity_poly.pdbx_seq_one_letter_code
_entity_poly.pdbx_strand_id
1 'polypeptide(L)'
;MSNYGTAIDKKWQKKWEETELYKFNPDAEGEKLYVLEMFSYPSGSQLHAGHWFNYGPVDSWARLKKMQGYNVFQPMGFDAFGLPLKTSQLKLGFIHGILQKKISKLWKNN
;
A
#
# COMPACT_ATOMS: atom_id res chain seq x y z
N MET A 1 -31.04 8.71 -6.42
CA MET A 1 -29.84 7.91 -6.11
C MET A 1 -28.64 8.68 -6.61
N SER A 2 -27.70 9.06 -5.76
CA SER A 2 -26.48 9.74 -6.21
C SER A 2 -25.66 8.74 -7.03
N ASN A 3 -25.38 9.07 -8.29
CA ASN A 3 -24.49 8.25 -9.11
C ASN A 3 -23.09 8.31 -8.52
N TYR A 4 -22.69 7.23 -7.83
CA TYR A 4 -21.30 7.05 -7.44
C TYR A 4 -20.44 6.97 -8.70
N GLY A 5 -19.36 7.72 -8.74
CA GLY A 5 -18.47 7.75 -9.90
C GLY A 5 -17.05 8.12 -9.51
N THR A 6 -16.11 7.83 -10.40
CA THR A 6 -14.66 8.06 -10.21
C THR A 6 -14.28 9.51 -9.83
N ALA A 7 -15.15 10.48 -10.13
CA ALA A 7 -14.94 11.87 -9.71
C ALA A 7 -15.01 12.04 -8.17
N ILE A 8 -15.87 11.25 -7.51
CA ILE A 8 -15.98 11.24 -6.05
C ILE A 8 -14.71 10.65 -5.43
N ASP A 9 -14.22 9.56 -5.99
CA ASP A 9 -12.98 8.92 -5.52
C ASP A 9 -11.79 9.87 -5.61
N LYS A 10 -11.59 10.50 -6.77
CA LYS A 10 -10.51 11.47 -6.98
C LYS A 10 -10.59 12.66 -6.01
N LYS A 11 -11.80 13.17 -5.75
CA LYS A 11 -12.02 14.25 -4.78
C LYS A 11 -11.56 13.84 -3.39
N TRP A 12 -11.94 12.64 -2.92
CA TRP A 12 -11.60 12.19 -1.59
C TRP A 12 -10.13 11.78 -1.46
N GLN A 13 -9.56 11.13 -2.47
CA GLN A 13 -8.13 10.82 -2.51
C GLN A 13 -7.29 12.09 -2.36
N LYS A 14 -7.60 13.12 -3.14
CA LYS A 14 -6.92 14.41 -3.03
C LYS A 14 -7.06 15.03 -1.64
N LYS A 15 -8.26 15.01 -1.06
CA LYS A 15 -8.49 15.53 0.29
C LYS A 15 -7.70 14.76 1.35
N TRP A 16 -7.64 13.44 1.26
CA TRP A 16 -6.88 12.60 2.19
C TRP A 16 -5.37 12.87 2.09
N GLU A 17 -4.87 13.10 0.89
CA GLU A 17 -3.48 13.46 0.64
C GLU A 17 -3.15 14.85 1.23
N GLU A 18 -3.96 15.85 0.93
CA GLU A 18 -3.79 17.22 1.44
C GLU A 18 -3.86 17.31 2.97
N THR A 19 -4.69 16.51 3.60
CA THR A 19 -4.85 16.48 5.07
C THR A 19 -3.91 15.51 5.77
N GLU A 20 -3.11 14.74 5.01
CA GLU A 20 -2.26 13.65 5.54
C GLU A 20 -3.03 12.70 6.49
N LEU A 21 -4.33 12.47 6.21
CA LEU A 21 -5.26 11.78 7.12
C LEU A 21 -4.76 10.42 7.60
N TYR A 22 -4.05 9.69 6.75
CA TYR A 22 -3.54 8.35 7.04
C TYR A 22 -2.05 8.32 7.42
N LYS A 23 -1.41 9.48 7.54
CA LYS A 23 -0.05 9.55 8.05
C LYS A 23 -0.02 9.18 9.53
N PHE A 24 0.86 8.26 9.89
CA PHE A 24 1.08 7.90 11.29
C PHE A 24 1.88 8.99 11.99
N ASN A 25 1.41 9.40 13.16
CA ASN A 25 2.13 10.27 14.06
C ASN A 25 2.43 9.51 15.35
N PRO A 26 3.70 9.20 15.66
CA PRO A 26 4.05 8.45 16.87
C PRO A 26 3.70 9.19 18.17
N ASP A 27 3.59 10.51 18.12
CA ASP A 27 3.33 11.38 19.28
C ASP A 27 1.85 11.74 19.44
N ALA A 28 0.98 11.30 18.51
CA ALA A 28 -0.45 11.57 18.61
C ALA A 28 -1.06 10.81 19.79
N GLU A 29 -2.04 11.45 20.42
CA GLU A 29 -2.87 10.84 21.46
C GLU A 29 -3.71 9.68 20.89
N GLY A 30 -4.21 8.83 21.78
CA GLY A 30 -5.03 7.68 21.45
C GLY A 30 -4.30 6.35 21.60
N GLU A 31 -5.07 5.29 21.67
CA GLU A 31 -4.54 3.93 21.74
C GLU A 31 -3.83 3.59 20.42
N LYS A 32 -2.56 3.18 20.52
CA LYS A 32 -1.75 2.82 19.36
C LYS A 32 -2.13 1.43 18.86
N LEU A 33 -2.39 1.33 17.56
CA LEU A 33 -2.73 0.08 16.90
C LEU A 33 -1.76 -0.18 15.75
N TYR A 34 -1.01 -1.26 15.83
CA TYR A 34 -0.13 -1.73 14.78
C TYR A 34 -0.85 -2.76 13.90
N VAL A 35 -1.03 -2.42 12.62
CA VAL A 35 -1.69 -3.27 11.63
C VAL A 35 -0.62 -3.83 10.70
N LEU A 36 -0.38 -5.12 10.79
CA LEU A 36 0.65 -5.81 10.02
C LEU A 36 0.01 -6.66 8.92
N GLU A 37 0.53 -6.51 7.71
CA GLU A 37 0.18 -7.33 6.56
C GLU A 37 1.41 -7.67 5.72
N MET A 38 1.29 -8.65 4.83
CA MET A 38 2.40 -9.06 3.98
C MET A 38 2.73 -7.99 2.95
N PHE A 39 4.03 -7.74 2.76
CA PHE A 39 4.50 -6.92 1.66
C PHE A 39 4.54 -7.72 0.36
N SER A 40 4.13 -7.10 -0.73
CA SER A 40 4.22 -7.71 -2.04
C SER A 40 5.66 -7.71 -2.58
N TYR A 41 5.97 -8.69 -3.43
CA TYR A 41 7.25 -8.71 -4.13
C TYR A 41 7.24 -7.70 -5.31
N PRO A 42 8.29 -6.89 -5.50
CA PRO A 42 8.41 -6.02 -6.66
C PRO A 42 8.87 -6.81 -7.91
N SER A 43 8.22 -7.94 -8.20
CA SER A 43 8.57 -8.87 -9.27
C SER A 43 7.66 -8.82 -10.49
N GLY A 44 6.61 -8.00 -10.43
CA GLY A 44 5.62 -7.83 -11.50
C GLY A 44 5.08 -6.42 -11.56
N SER A 45 4.38 -6.10 -12.65
CA SER A 45 3.75 -4.80 -12.87
C SER A 45 2.33 -4.71 -12.34
N GLN A 46 1.77 -5.84 -11.89
CA GLN A 46 0.36 -5.93 -11.47
C GLN A 46 0.22 -6.75 -10.20
N LEU A 47 -0.78 -6.38 -9.40
CA LEU A 47 -1.28 -7.18 -8.30
C LEU A 47 -2.28 -8.21 -8.83
N HIS A 48 -2.40 -9.34 -8.16
CA HIS A 48 -3.41 -10.35 -8.44
C HIS A 48 -4.47 -10.39 -7.34
N ALA A 49 -5.56 -11.15 -7.56
CA ALA A 49 -6.69 -11.23 -6.64
C ALA A 49 -6.29 -11.60 -5.20
N GLY A 50 -5.24 -12.42 -5.01
CA GLY A 50 -4.73 -12.75 -3.67
C GLY A 50 -4.18 -11.54 -2.92
N HIS A 51 -3.52 -10.60 -3.59
CA HIS A 51 -3.09 -9.34 -2.97
C HIS A 51 -4.29 -8.49 -2.56
N TRP A 52 -5.30 -8.39 -3.43
CA TRP A 52 -6.51 -7.67 -3.10
C TRP A 52 -7.23 -8.27 -1.88
N PHE A 53 -7.32 -9.60 -1.83
CA PHE A 53 -7.93 -10.32 -0.70
C PHE A 53 -7.20 -10.05 0.63
N ASN A 54 -5.88 -9.90 0.57
CA ASN A 54 -5.09 -9.57 1.74
C ASN A 54 -5.23 -8.08 2.13
N TYR A 55 -4.99 -7.17 1.18
CA TYR A 55 -4.90 -5.73 1.48
C TYR A 55 -6.26 -5.04 1.66
N GLY A 56 -7.26 -5.40 0.86
CA GLY A 56 -8.56 -4.73 0.88
C GLY A 56 -9.29 -4.81 2.22
N PRO A 57 -9.49 -6.00 2.80
CA PRO A 57 -10.12 -6.15 4.11
C PRO A 57 -9.32 -5.50 5.24
N VAL A 58 -7.99 -5.64 5.21
CA VAL A 58 -7.10 -5.09 6.25
C VAL A 58 -7.10 -3.57 6.22
N ASP A 59 -7.00 -2.96 5.03
CA ASP A 59 -7.09 -1.49 4.86
C ASP A 59 -8.46 -0.96 5.34
N SER A 60 -9.54 -1.65 4.97
CA SER A 60 -10.89 -1.26 5.40
C SER A 60 -11.04 -1.30 6.93
N TRP A 61 -10.49 -2.33 7.57
CA TRP A 61 -10.49 -2.47 9.01
C TRP A 61 -9.62 -1.41 9.69
N ALA A 62 -8.44 -1.13 9.16
CA ALA A 62 -7.54 -0.09 9.68
C ALA A 62 -8.17 1.30 9.61
N ARG A 63 -8.86 1.62 8.50
CA ARG A 63 -9.63 2.86 8.36
C ARG A 63 -10.77 2.95 9.38
N LEU A 64 -11.51 1.86 9.61
CA LEU A 64 -12.55 1.81 10.65
C LEU A 64 -11.95 2.10 12.03
N LYS A 65 -10.82 1.47 12.37
CA LYS A 65 -10.13 1.71 13.64
C LYS A 65 -9.69 3.16 13.80
N LYS A 66 -9.17 3.77 12.74
CA LYS A 66 -8.83 5.19 12.75
C LYS A 66 -10.06 6.08 12.99
N MET A 67 -11.20 5.76 12.38
CA MET A 67 -12.47 6.47 12.64
C MET A 67 -12.98 6.29 14.07
N GLN A 68 -12.59 5.19 14.73
CA GLN A 68 -12.90 4.94 16.16
C GLN A 68 -11.92 5.65 17.12
N GLY A 69 -10.96 6.42 16.61
CA GLY A 69 -10.03 7.20 17.43
C GLY A 69 -8.68 6.52 17.71
N TYR A 70 -8.42 5.34 17.16
CA TYR A 70 -7.11 4.68 17.30
C TYR A 70 -6.04 5.42 16.50
N ASN A 71 -4.83 5.51 17.06
CA ASN A 71 -3.64 5.93 16.33
C ASN A 71 -3.06 4.74 15.58
N VAL A 72 -3.49 4.58 14.32
CA VAL A 72 -3.20 3.39 13.50
C VAL A 72 -1.88 3.54 12.78
N PHE A 73 -0.97 2.58 12.98
CA PHE A 73 0.25 2.40 12.20
C PHE A 73 0.10 1.18 11.28
N GLN A 74 -0.05 1.44 9.98
CA GLN A 74 -0.15 0.43 8.93
C GLN A 74 0.98 0.64 7.92
N PRO A 75 2.17 0.07 8.15
CA PRO A 75 3.28 0.21 7.22
C PRO A 75 3.02 -0.58 5.94
N MET A 76 3.38 0.02 4.79
CA MET A 76 3.36 -0.63 3.48
C MET A 76 4.72 -0.53 2.81
N GLY A 77 5.06 -1.54 2.03
CA GLY A 77 6.34 -1.59 1.34
C GLY A 77 6.42 -2.77 0.36
N PHE A 78 7.65 -3.12 0.01
CA PHE A 78 7.93 -4.26 -0.85
C PHE A 78 8.87 -5.25 -0.17
N ASP A 79 8.58 -6.55 -0.29
CA ASP A 79 9.53 -7.61 0.03
C ASP A 79 10.57 -7.71 -1.10
N ALA A 80 11.63 -6.95 -0.93
CA ALA A 80 12.63 -6.74 -1.95
C ALA A 80 13.67 -7.87 -2.06
N PHE A 81 13.69 -8.80 -1.12
CA PHE A 81 14.69 -9.87 -1.02
C PHE A 81 14.10 -11.26 -1.28
N GLY A 82 12.82 -11.35 -1.63
CA GLY A 82 12.14 -12.60 -1.89
C GLY A 82 12.65 -13.36 -3.12
N LEU A 83 12.48 -14.68 -3.11
CA LEU A 83 12.87 -15.56 -4.21
C LEU A 83 12.26 -15.17 -5.58
N PRO A 84 10.98 -14.73 -5.67
CA PRO A 84 10.40 -14.29 -6.94
C PRO A 84 11.16 -13.15 -7.60
N LEU A 85 11.70 -12.22 -6.82
CA LEU A 85 12.51 -11.13 -7.35
C LEU A 85 13.84 -11.64 -7.94
N LYS A 86 14.55 -12.52 -7.19
CA LYS A 86 15.78 -13.14 -7.67
C LYS A 86 15.58 -13.91 -8.96
N THR A 87 14.51 -14.68 -9.06
CA THR A 87 14.15 -15.44 -10.26
C THR A 87 13.86 -14.52 -11.46
N SER A 88 13.13 -13.43 -11.24
CA SER A 88 12.86 -12.43 -12.28
C SER A 88 14.12 -11.73 -12.76
N GLN A 89 15.05 -11.45 -11.85
CA GLN A 89 16.35 -10.85 -12.20
C GLN A 89 17.20 -11.77 -13.07
N LEU A 90 17.26 -13.06 -12.71
CA LEU A 90 17.98 -14.07 -13.50
C LEU A 90 17.42 -14.20 -14.91
N LYS A 91 16.10 -14.17 -15.07
CA LYS A 91 15.42 -14.24 -16.36
C LYS A 91 15.64 -12.99 -17.22
N LEU A 92 15.75 -11.83 -16.62
CA LEU A 92 15.84 -10.55 -17.32
C LEU A 92 17.27 -10.00 -17.43
N GLY A 93 18.25 -10.65 -16.81
CA GLY A 93 19.64 -10.20 -16.81
C GLY A 93 19.89 -8.87 -16.08
N PHE A 94 18.99 -8.46 -15.21
CA PHE A 94 19.09 -7.19 -14.48
C PHE A 94 19.80 -7.35 -13.14
N ILE A 95 20.56 -6.32 -12.75
CA ILE A 95 21.11 -6.20 -11.41
C ILE A 95 19.98 -5.84 -10.44
N HIS A 96 19.97 -6.48 -9.25
CA HIS A 96 18.94 -6.37 -8.22
C HIS A 96 18.38 -4.94 -7.98
N GLY A 97 19.25 -3.98 -7.73
CA GLY A 97 18.82 -2.61 -7.42
C GLY A 97 18.16 -1.86 -8.59
N ILE A 98 18.48 -2.22 -9.84
CA ILE A 98 17.89 -1.57 -11.03
C ILE A 98 16.45 -2.03 -11.24
N LEU A 99 16.22 -3.35 -11.12
CA LEU A 99 14.86 -3.91 -11.26
C LEU A 99 13.93 -3.39 -10.17
N GLN A 100 14.37 -3.36 -8.91
CA GLN A 100 13.61 -2.80 -7.80
C GLN A 100 13.17 -1.35 -8.04
N LYS A 101 14.11 -0.49 -8.42
CA LYS A 101 13.82 0.92 -8.71
C LYS A 101 12.80 1.08 -9.84
N LYS A 102 12.94 0.26 -10.90
CA LYS A 102 12.04 0.31 -12.06
C LYS A 102 10.62 -0.12 -11.68
N ILE A 103 10.47 -1.22 -10.98
CA ILE A 103 9.16 -1.77 -10.60
C ILE A 103 8.49 -0.89 -9.54
N SER A 104 9.21 -0.45 -8.52
CA SER A 104 8.69 0.48 -7.51
C SER A 104 8.20 1.80 -8.11
N LYS A 105 8.88 2.29 -9.17
CA LYS A 105 8.45 3.49 -9.89
C LYS A 105 7.15 3.27 -10.67
N LEU A 106 6.99 2.09 -11.29
CA LEU A 106 5.75 1.74 -12.00
C LEU A 106 4.55 1.69 -11.03
N TRP A 107 4.73 1.15 -9.84
CA TRP A 107 3.66 1.02 -8.86
C TRP A 107 3.27 2.33 -8.18
N LYS A 108 4.16 3.30 -8.12
CA LYS A 108 3.86 4.64 -7.59
C LYS A 108 3.11 5.53 -8.58
N ASN A 109 3.13 5.19 -9.87
CA ASN A 109 2.54 6.00 -10.93
C ASN A 109 1.18 5.46 -11.40
N ASN A 110 0.72 4.34 -10.87
CA ASN A 110 -0.60 3.75 -11.07
C ASN A 110 -1.47 3.88 -9.82
#